data_c074ca656002251f49f6a92930a8590e
#
_entry.id   c074ca656002251f49f6a92930a8590e
#
_cell.length_a   1.000
_cell.length_b   1.000
_cell.length_c   1.000
_cell.angle_alpha   90.00
_cell.angle_beta   90.00
_cell.angle_gamma   90.00
#
_symmetry.space_group_name_H-M   'P 1'
#
loop_
_entity.id
_entity.type
_entity.pdbx_description
1 polymer ?
#
loop_
_entity_poly.entity_id
_entity_poly.type
_entity_poly.pdbx_seq_one_letter_code
_entity_poly.pdbx_strand_id
1 'polypeptide(L)'
;MSVAGTYDTTVKSPMGDQKGTLTVNPDGDTWTGQMAGGMGSMDITDGKVDGNTITWSMNMTVPMPMTLNCTATIEGDTLAGKVNAGAFGDMPLTGTRQG
;
A
#
# COMPACT_ATOMS: atom_id res chain seq x y z
N MET A 1 9.79 9.62 13.78
CA MET A 1 9.67 8.18 13.59
C MET A 1 9.64 7.86 12.11
N SER A 2 10.19 6.72 11.75
CA SER A 2 10.31 6.33 10.36
C SER A 2 9.07 5.55 9.90
N VAL A 3 8.71 5.75 8.63
CA VAL A 3 7.68 4.90 8.01
C VAL A 3 8.25 3.55 7.56
N ALA A 4 9.55 3.31 7.78
CA ALA A 4 10.22 2.07 7.38
C ALA A 4 9.64 0.85 8.08
N GLY A 5 9.61 -0.25 7.37
CA GLY A 5 9.23 -1.54 7.96
C GLY A 5 8.39 -2.36 7.01
N THR A 6 7.99 -3.52 7.51
CA THR A 6 7.07 -4.41 6.83
C THR A 6 5.75 -4.43 7.59
N TYR A 7 4.68 -4.24 6.87
CA TYR A 7 3.34 -4.14 7.44
C TYR A 7 2.48 -5.29 6.93
N ASP A 8 1.71 -5.89 7.84
CA ASP A 8 0.65 -6.80 7.45
C ASP A 8 -0.56 -5.96 7.07
N THR A 9 -0.97 -6.03 5.82
CA THR A 9 -2.02 -5.16 5.29
C THR A 9 -3.28 -5.94 4.96
N THR A 10 -4.41 -5.25 5.03
CA THR A 10 -5.69 -5.77 4.62
C THR A 10 -6.40 -4.70 3.80
N VAL A 11 -6.81 -5.06 2.59
CA VAL A 11 -7.64 -4.20 1.73
C VAL A 11 -9.04 -4.80 1.71
N LYS A 12 -10.02 -3.99 2.09
CA LYS A 12 -11.42 -4.42 2.04
C LYS A 12 -11.99 -4.13 0.67
N SER A 13 -12.27 -5.18 -0.07
CA SER A 13 -12.83 -5.06 -1.41
C SER A 13 -14.24 -5.67 -1.46
N PRO A 14 -15.03 -5.36 -2.50
CA PRO A 14 -16.35 -5.99 -2.67
C PRO A 14 -16.29 -7.51 -2.79
N MET A 15 -15.13 -8.04 -3.14
CA MET A 15 -14.92 -9.49 -3.27
C MET A 15 -14.40 -10.14 -2.00
N GLY A 16 -14.28 -9.37 -0.91
CA GLY A 16 -13.76 -9.85 0.37
C GLY A 16 -12.44 -9.19 0.72
N ASP A 17 -11.91 -9.53 1.90
CA ASP A 17 -10.69 -8.95 2.38
C ASP A 17 -9.48 -9.54 1.66
N GLN A 18 -8.60 -8.67 1.17
CA GLN A 18 -7.34 -9.06 0.54
C GLN A 18 -6.23 -8.80 1.53
N LYS A 19 -5.55 -9.85 1.95
CA LYS A 19 -4.45 -9.75 2.90
C LYS A 19 -3.11 -9.86 2.19
N GLY A 20 -2.15 -9.08 2.66
CA GLY A 20 -0.81 -9.11 2.10
C GLY A 20 0.17 -8.42 3.02
N THR A 21 1.37 -8.20 2.51
CA THR A 21 2.41 -7.48 3.21
C THR A 21 2.88 -6.31 2.36
N LEU A 22 3.24 -5.22 3.03
CA LEU A 22 3.80 -4.03 2.40
C LEU A 22 5.14 -3.74 3.06
N THR A 23 6.21 -3.74 2.28
CA THR A 23 7.53 -3.36 2.75
C THR A 23 7.83 -1.94 2.29
N VAL A 24 8.25 -1.09 3.21
CA VAL A 24 8.54 0.32 2.95
C VAL A 24 9.99 0.60 3.26
N ASN A 25 10.72 1.07 2.26
CA ASN A 25 12.12 1.47 2.38
C ASN A 25 12.22 2.96 2.02
N PRO A 26 12.13 3.86 3.00
CA PRO A 26 12.17 5.30 2.72
C PRO A 26 13.57 5.77 2.37
N ASP A 27 13.61 6.77 1.48
CA ASP A 27 14.85 7.40 1.05
C ASP A 27 14.56 8.89 0.83
N GLY A 28 14.70 9.68 1.90
CA GLY A 28 14.33 11.09 1.84
C GLY A 28 12.82 11.28 1.67
N ASP A 29 12.43 11.98 0.62
CA ASP A 29 11.03 12.26 0.33
C ASP A 29 10.37 11.18 -0.52
N THR A 30 11.10 10.13 -0.84
CA THR A 30 10.60 9.03 -1.66
C THR A 30 10.77 7.71 -0.91
N TRP A 31 10.11 6.68 -1.41
CA TRP A 31 10.30 5.34 -0.88
C TRP A 31 10.13 4.31 -1.99
N THR A 32 10.79 3.19 -1.78
CA THR A 32 10.62 2.02 -2.63
C THR A 32 10.23 0.85 -1.75
N GLY A 33 9.70 -0.17 -2.35
CA GLY A 33 9.32 -1.35 -1.59
C GLY A 33 8.61 -2.36 -2.44
N GLN A 34 7.86 -3.21 -1.76
CA GLN A 34 7.17 -4.30 -2.42
C GLN A 34 5.88 -4.59 -1.69
N MET A 35 4.84 -4.86 -2.45
CA MET A 35 3.58 -5.33 -1.91
C MET A 35 3.37 -6.76 -2.37
N ALA A 36 3.19 -7.66 -1.42
CA ALA A 36 3.00 -9.08 -1.70
C ALA A 36 1.67 -9.55 -1.11
N GLY A 37 1.05 -10.48 -1.80
CA GLY A 37 -0.24 -11.02 -1.34
C GLY A 37 -0.53 -12.34 -2.03
N GLY A 38 -1.74 -12.83 -1.89
CA GLY A 38 -2.14 -14.11 -2.46
C GLY A 38 -2.10 -14.17 -3.98
N MET A 39 -2.09 -13.02 -4.64
CA MET A 39 -2.04 -12.93 -6.09
C MET A 39 -0.64 -12.66 -6.63
N GLY A 40 0.40 -12.67 -5.78
CA GLY A 40 1.76 -12.42 -6.18
C GLY A 40 2.34 -11.18 -5.52
N SER A 41 3.38 -10.63 -6.08
CA SER A 41 4.05 -9.46 -5.54
C SER A 41 4.23 -8.40 -6.61
N MET A 42 4.27 -7.13 -6.17
CA MET A 42 4.49 -5.98 -7.04
C MET A 42 5.54 -5.09 -6.43
N ASP A 43 6.49 -4.64 -7.24
CA ASP A 43 7.50 -3.69 -6.81
C ASP A 43 6.93 -2.27 -6.87
N ILE A 44 7.29 -1.48 -5.87
CA ILE A 44 6.88 -0.08 -5.79
C ILE A 44 8.13 0.76 -5.95
N THR A 45 8.17 1.59 -6.99
CA THR A 45 9.36 2.36 -7.32
C THR A 45 9.12 3.87 -7.35
N ASP A 46 7.86 4.30 -7.28
CA ASP A 46 7.50 5.71 -7.38
C ASP A 46 6.80 6.22 -6.12
N GLY A 47 7.09 5.63 -4.98
CA GLY A 47 6.50 6.04 -3.72
C GLY A 47 7.00 7.39 -3.26
N LYS A 48 6.15 8.12 -2.53
CA LYS A 48 6.47 9.40 -1.95
C LYS A 48 6.16 9.39 -0.47
N VAL A 49 6.95 10.14 0.29
CA VAL A 49 6.80 10.25 1.74
C VAL A 49 6.55 11.71 2.08
N ASP A 50 5.49 11.96 2.84
CA ASP A 50 5.16 13.29 3.35
C ASP A 50 4.83 13.15 4.83
N GLY A 51 5.83 13.38 5.67
CA GLY A 51 5.65 13.16 7.10
C GLY A 51 5.40 11.70 7.42
N ASN A 52 4.21 11.40 7.93
CA ASN A 52 3.78 10.04 8.23
C ASN A 52 2.92 9.43 7.12
N THR A 53 2.73 10.16 6.03
CA THR A 53 1.86 9.70 4.95
C THR A 53 2.72 9.22 3.80
N ILE A 54 2.41 8.04 3.30
CA ILE A 54 3.06 7.48 2.11
C ILE A 54 2.02 7.36 1.01
N THR A 55 2.46 7.63 -0.22
CA THR A 55 1.63 7.48 -1.41
C THR A 55 2.39 6.71 -2.46
N TRP A 56 1.67 5.96 -3.25
CA TRP A 56 2.27 5.21 -4.36
C TRP A 56 1.19 4.85 -5.37
N SER A 57 1.63 4.45 -6.56
CA SER A 57 0.72 3.93 -7.56
C SER A 57 1.20 2.57 -8.04
N MET A 58 0.26 1.74 -8.42
CA MET A 58 0.53 0.39 -8.92
C MET A 58 -0.22 0.19 -10.22
N ASN A 59 0.46 -0.41 -11.19
CA ASN A 59 -0.15 -0.77 -12.45
C ASN A 59 -0.48 -2.25 -12.43
N MET A 60 -1.76 -2.56 -12.44
CA MET A 60 -2.22 -3.93 -12.54
C MET A 60 -2.53 -4.28 -13.99
N THR A 61 -2.23 -5.51 -14.36
CA THR A 61 -2.53 -6.00 -15.71
C THR A 61 -3.58 -7.10 -15.70
N VAL A 62 -3.86 -7.67 -14.56
CA VAL A 62 -4.80 -8.79 -14.40
C VAL A 62 -5.74 -8.45 -13.25
N PRO A 63 -7.06 -8.63 -13.38
CA PRO A 63 -7.79 -9.13 -14.55
C PRO A 63 -7.92 -8.12 -15.70
N MET A 64 -7.71 -6.84 -15.41
CA MET A 64 -7.77 -5.77 -16.39
C MET A 64 -6.64 -4.78 -16.16
N PRO A 65 -6.13 -4.12 -17.21
CA PRO A 65 -5.17 -3.04 -17.02
C PRO A 65 -5.80 -1.91 -16.22
N MET A 66 -5.19 -1.53 -15.10
CA MET A 66 -5.67 -0.40 -14.30
C MET A 66 -4.53 0.13 -13.44
N THR A 67 -4.61 1.40 -13.11
CA THR A 67 -3.70 2.04 -12.19
C THR A 67 -4.40 2.23 -10.85
N LEU A 68 -3.77 1.75 -9.79
CA LEU A 68 -4.25 1.94 -8.43
C LEU A 68 -3.41 3.03 -7.78
N ASN A 69 -4.10 4.04 -7.24
CA ASN A 69 -3.45 5.11 -6.49
C ASN A 69 -3.71 4.87 -5.02
N CYS A 70 -2.64 4.70 -4.26
CA CYS A 70 -2.73 4.32 -2.85
C CYS A 70 -2.17 5.42 -1.98
N THR A 71 -2.78 5.61 -0.83
CA THR A 71 -2.29 6.52 0.19
C THR A 71 -2.49 5.86 1.55
N ALA A 72 -1.55 6.08 2.46
CA ALA A 72 -1.65 5.54 3.81
C ALA A 72 -0.92 6.44 4.79
N THR A 73 -1.47 6.55 5.98
CA THR A 73 -0.85 7.27 7.08
C THR A 73 -0.44 6.28 8.14
N ILE A 74 0.78 6.41 8.63
CA ILE A 74 1.36 5.50 9.61
C ILE A 74 1.43 6.20 10.95
N GLU A 75 0.79 5.61 11.96
CA GLU A 75 0.82 6.12 13.32
C GLU A 75 1.29 5.01 14.25
N GLY A 76 2.49 5.18 14.81
CA GLY A 76 3.08 4.12 15.61
C GLY A 76 3.30 2.87 14.78
N ASP A 77 2.62 1.79 15.14
CA ASP A 77 2.72 0.51 14.44
C ASP A 77 1.51 0.23 13.54
N THR A 78 0.62 1.20 13.37
CA THR A 78 -0.58 1.01 12.57
C THR A 78 -0.50 1.82 11.28
N LEU A 79 -1.13 1.30 10.26
CA LEU A 79 -1.22 1.91 8.95
C LEU A 79 -2.69 1.98 8.57
N ALA A 80 -3.14 3.14 8.12
CA ALA A 80 -4.52 3.33 7.68
C ALA A 80 -4.54 4.22 6.45
N GLY A 81 -5.28 3.81 5.44
CA GLY A 81 -5.37 4.57 4.21
C GLY A 81 -6.42 4.00 3.28
N LYS A 82 -6.20 4.20 2.00
CA LYS A 82 -7.13 3.72 0.99
C LYS A 82 -6.41 3.43 -0.33
N VAL A 83 -7.06 2.59 -1.12
CA VAL A 83 -6.65 2.27 -2.48
C VAL A 83 -7.72 2.83 -3.40
N ASN A 84 -7.34 3.75 -4.28
CA ASN A 84 -8.26 4.29 -5.28
C ASN A 84 -8.13 3.44 -6.54
N ALA A 85 -9.22 2.78 -6.92
CA ALA A 85 -9.27 1.89 -8.07
C ALA A 85 -10.01 2.53 -9.25
N GLY A 86 -9.99 3.84 -9.36
CA GLY A 86 -10.64 4.56 -10.46
C GLY A 86 -12.14 4.34 -10.47
N ALA A 87 -12.64 3.68 -11.50
CA ALA A 87 -14.08 3.46 -11.65
C ALA A 87 -14.69 2.58 -10.55
N PHE A 88 -13.87 1.80 -9.84
CA PHE A 88 -14.35 0.95 -8.74
C PHE A 88 -14.38 1.67 -7.40
N GLY A 89 -13.92 2.93 -7.36
CA GLY A 89 -13.94 3.75 -6.15
C GLY A 89 -12.79 3.45 -5.21
N ASP A 90 -12.94 3.87 -3.94
CA ASP A 90 -11.93 3.70 -2.93
C ASP A 90 -12.19 2.47 -2.09
N MET A 91 -11.11 1.77 -1.74
CA MET A 91 -11.16 0.61 -0.86
C MET A 91 -10.33 0.92 0.40
N PRO A 92 -10.87 0.67 1.60
CA PRO A 92 -10.08 0.89 2.82
C PRO A 92 -8.85 -0.01 2.88
N LEU A 93 -7.74 0.57 3.30
CA LEU A 93 -6.49 -0.15 3.52
C LEU A 93 -6.10 0.02 4.97
N THR A 94 -5.86 -1.07 5.65
CA THR A 94 -5.37 -1.05 7.03
C THR A 94 -4.19 -2.01 7.17
N GLY A 95 -3.36 -1.75 8.17
CA GLY A 95 -2.23 -2.63 8.41
C GLY A 95 -1.61 -2.42 9.76
N THR A 96 -0.74 -3.36 10.13
CA THR A 96 0.06 -3.28 11.34
C THR A 96 1.50 -3.66 11.02
N ARG A 97 2.44 -2.98 11.68
CA ARG A 97 3.86 -3.25 11.48
C ARG A 97 4.21 -4.60 12.10
N GLN A 98 4.97 -5.38 11.37
CA GLN A 98 5.50 -6.63 11.88
C GLN A 98 6.67 -6.34 12.80
N GLY A 99 6.65 -6.93 13.97
CA GLY A 99 7.74 -6.95 14.90
C GLY A 99 8.30 -5.65 15.34
#